data_730aaf93ab9b0372cb9934e5c057f529
#
_entry.id   730aaf93ab9b0372cb9934e5c057f529
#
_cell.length_a   1.000
_cell.length_b   1.000
_cell.length_c   1.000
_cell.angle_alpha   90.00
_cell.angle_beta   90.00
_cell.angle_gamma   90.00
#
_symmetry.space_group_name_H-M   'P 1'
#
loop_
_entity.id
_entity.type
_entity.pdbx_description
1 polymer ?
#
loop_
_entity_poly.entity_id
_entity_poly.type
_entity_poly.pdbx_seq_one_letter_code
_entity_poly.pdbx_strand_id
1 'polypeptide(L)' 'MERNFSEILKEFLEENALSQVAFARAIGVKQSQVSEWLKGKAKPGHDTLRAMACAFNVSADYFLGLKEY' A
#
# COMPACT_ATOMS: atom_id res chain seq x y z
N MET A 1 16.52 10.36 -1.55
CA MET A 1 16.63 8.96 -1.15
C MET A 1 15.30 8.25 -1.40
N GLU A 2 15.36 7.12 -2.09
CA GLU A 2 14.15 6.38 -2.40
C GLU A 2 13.63 5.67 -1.16
N ARG A 3 12.33 5.71 -0.97
CA ARG A 3 11.67 4.98 0.09
C ARG A 3 11.15 3.67 -0.47
N ASN A 4 11.24 2.60 0.31
CA ASN A 4 10.71 1.34 -0.15
C ASN A 4 9.19 1.26 0.10
N PHE A 5 8.56 0.31 -0.55
CA PHE A 5 7.10 0.18 -0.48
C PHE A 5 6.60 -0.02 0.95
N SER A 6 7.31 -0.82 1.75
CA SER A 6 6.84 -1.10 3.11
C SER A 6 6.78 0.16 3.97
N GLU A 7 7.74 1.05 3.82
CA GLU A 7 7.75 2.32 4.55
C GLU A 7 6.62 3.23 4.09
N ILE A 8 6.41 3.30 2.78
CA ILE A 8 5.35 4.13 2.21
C ILE A 8 3.99 3.64 2.66
N LEU A 9 3.79 2.32 2.63
CA LEU A 9 2.52 1.73 3.06
C LEU A 9 2.27 1.97 4.54
N LYS A 10 3.29 1.78 5.37
CA LYS A 10 3.15 2.02 6.81
C LYS A 10 2.72 3.46 7.08
N GLU A 11 3.38 4.40 6.44
CA GLU A 11 3.05 5.82 6.60
C GLU A 11 1.64 6.13 6.10
N PHE A 12 1.26 5.54 4.96
CA PHE A 12 -0.08 5.75 4.42
C PHE A 12 -1.15 5.27 5.39
N LEU A 13 -0.97 4.08 5.98
CA LEU A 13 -1.92 3.55 6.93
C LEU A 13 -2.03 4.42 8.17
N GLU A 14 -0.89 4.90 8.67
CA GLU A 14 -0.87 5.77 9.85
C GLU A 14 -1.55 7.11 9.58
N GLU A 15 -1.26 7.71 8.44
CA GLU A 15 -1.83 9.01 8.09
C GLU A 15 -3.33 8.95 7.88
N ASN A 16 -3.84 7.81 7.44
CA ASN A 16 -5.25 7.63 7.15
C ASN A 16 -5.99 6.88 8.25
N ALA A 17 -5.31 6.58 9.34
CA ALA A 17 -5.89 5.85 10.48
C ALA A 17 -6.53 4.52 10.05
N LEU A 18 -5.86 3.81 9.14
CA LEU A 18 -6.35 2.55 8.61
C LEU A 18 -5.65 1.36 9.26
N SER A 19 -6.42 0.35 9.62
CA SER A 19 -5.86 -0.92 10.05
C SER A 19 -5.47 -1.74 8.83
N GLN A 20 -4.63 -2.77 9.04
CA GLN A 20 -4.29 -3.70 7.97
C GLN A 20 -5.53 -4.39 7.42
N VAL A 21 -6.46 -4.75 8.30
CA VAL A 21 -7.69 -5.42 7.89
C VAL A 21 -8.55 -4.50 7.01
N ALA A 22 -8.71 -3.26 7.43
CA ALA A 22 -9.51 -2.29 6.67
C ALA A 22 -8.89 -2.04 5.29
N PHE A 23 -7.56 -1.89 5.24
CA PHE A 23 -6.87 -1.68 3.98
C PHE A 23 -7.03 -2.90 3.06
N ALA A 24 -6.84 -4.10 3.61
CA ALA A 24 -6.98 -5.34 2.83
C ALA A 24 -8.38 -5.48 2.24
N ARG A 25 -9.41 -5.17 3.02
CA ARG A 25 -10.79 -5.22 2.55
C ARG A 25 -11.05 -4.24 1.43
N ALA A 26 -10.48 -3.04 1.55
CA ALA A 26 -10.71 -2.00 0.54
C ALA A 26 -10.17 -2.39 -0.83
N ILE A 27 -9.08 -3.15 -0.87
CA ILE A 27 -8.45 -3.52 -2.14
C ILE A 27 -8.66 -5.00 -2.51
N GLY A 28 -9.40 -5.76 -1.69
CA GLY A 28 -9.76 -7.13 -2.02
C GLY A 28 -8.65 -8.15 -1.87
N VAL A 29 -7.77 -7.96 -0.90
CA VAL A 29 -6.70 -8.93 -0.62
C VAL A 29 -6.81 -9.42 0.81
N LYS A 30 -6.00 -10.41 1.16
CA LYS A 30 -5.97 -10.95 2.52
C LYS A 30 -5.11 -10.07 3.42
N GLN A 31 -5.49 -9.98 4.68
CA GLN A 31 -4.73 -9.20 5.65
C GLN A 31 -3.29 -9.73 5.78
N SER A 32 -3.09 -11.05 5.64
CA SER A 32 -1.76 -11.63 5.69
C SER A 32 -0.85 -11.11 4.59
N GLN A 33 -1.41 -10.79 3.41
CA GLN A 33 -0.62 -10.20 2.33
C GLN A 33 -0.17 -8.80 2.69
N VAL A 34 -1.06 -8.01 3.27
CA VAL A 34 -0.71 -6.65 3.72
C VAL A 34 0.39 -6.72 4.77
N SER A 35 0.28 -7.66 5.70
CA SER A 35 1.29 -7.86 6.73
C SER A 35 2.67 -8.16 6.13
N GLU A 36 2.71 -9.00 5.10
CA GLU A 36 3.98 -9.32 4.44
C GLU A 36 4.57 -8.13 3.70
N TRP A 37 3.73 -7.31 3.09
CA TRP A 37 4.20 -6.09 2.46
C TRP A 37 4.83 -5.14 3.48
N LEU A 38 4.21 -5.02 4.65
CA LEU A 38 4.72 -4.15 5.72
C LEU A 38 6.03 -4.65 6.30
N LYS A 39 6.25 -5.96 6.27
CA LYS A 39 7.51 -6.56 6.73
C LYS A 39 8.61 -6.53 5.67
N GLY A 40 8.27 -6.11 4.45
CA GLY A 40 9.22 -6.07 3.35
C GLY A 40 9.50 -7.44 2.74
N LYS A 41 8.70 -8.45 3.05
CA LYS A 41 8.89 -9.81 2.54
C LYS A 41 8.33 -10.00 1.14
N ALA A 42 7.37 -9.18 0.76
CA ALA A 42 6.73 -9.29 -0.54
C ALA A 42 6.31 -7.91 -1.02
N LYS A 43 6.03 -7.80 -2.31
CA LYS A 43 5.54 -6.56 -2.92
C LYS A 43 4.28 -6.87 -3.70
N PRO A 44 3.33 -5.92 -3.77
CA PRO A 44 2.12 -6.14 -4.55
C PRO A 44 2.44 -6.15 -6.04
N GLY A 45 1.66 -6.92 -6.78
CA GLY A 45 1.76 -6.92 -8.23
C GLY A 45 1.12 -5.67 -8.83
N HIS A 46 1.24 -5.56 -10.14
CA HIS A 46 0.78 -4.38 -10.86
C HIS A 46 -0.73 -4.14 -10.70
N ASP A 47 -1.52 -5.21 -10.80
CA ASP A 47 -2.97 -5.09 -10.67
C ASP A 47 -3.38 -4.66 -9.26
N THR A 48 -2.65 -5.16 -8.26
CA THR A 48 -2.93 -4.79 -6.88
C THR A 48 -2.60 -3.33 -6.62
N LEU A 49 -1.48 -2.85 -7.18
CA LEU A 49 -1.13 -1.43 -7.07
C LEU A 49 -2.20 -0.55 -7.71
N ARG A 50 -2.75 -0.98 -8.84
CA ARG A 50 -3.83 -0.25 -9.49
C ARG A 50 -5.08 -0.21 -8.60
N ALA A 51 -5.41 -1.34 -7.98
CA ALA A 51 -6.54 -1.41 -7.07
C ALA A 51 -6.36 -0.47 -5.88
N MET A 52 -5.15 -0.39 -5.35
CA MET A 52 -4.83 0.51 -4.24
C MET A 52 -5.02 1.97 -4.67
N ALA A 53 -4.48 2.31 -5.83
CA ALA A 53 -4.59 3.67 -6.35
C ALA A 53 -6.05 4.07 -6.55
N CYS A 54 -6.85 3.18 -7.11
CA CYS A 54 -8.26 3.45 -7.36
C CYS A 54 -9.07 3.52 -6.06
N ALA A 55 -8.82 2.61 -5.14
CA ALA A 55 -9.60 2.54 -3.90
C ALA A 55 -9.41 3.78 -3.04
N PHE A 56 -8.21 4.34 -3.03
CA PHE A 56 -7.88 5.48 -2.16
C PHE A 56 -7.66 6.78 -2.92
N ASN A 57 -7.91 6.75 -4.23
CA ASN A 57 -7.80 7.93 -5.09
C ASN A 57 -6.43 8.61 -4.99
N VAL A 58 -5.38 7.81 -5.02
CA VAL A 58 -4.01 8.30 -5.05
C VAL A 58 -3.30 7.72 -6.26
N SER A 59 -2.20 8.33 -6.66
CA SER A 59 -1.42 7.85 -7.79
C SER A 59 -0.72 6.54 -7.45
N ALA A 60 -0.67 5.60 -8.40
CA ALA A 60 0.13 4.39 -8.23
C ALA A 60 1.60 4.73 -8.02
N ASP A 61 2.07 5.82 -8.63
CA ASP A 61 3.45 6.29 -8.47
C ASP A 61 3.77 6.65 -7.02
N TYR A 62 2.78 7.11 -6.27
CA TYR A 62 2.98 7.38 -4.85
C TYR A 62 3.40 6.11 -4.10
N PHE A 63 2.70 5.00 -4.35
CA PHE A 63 3.03 3.73 -3.69
C PHE A 63 4.35 3.15 -4.19
N LEU A 64 4.77 3.52 -5.37
CA LEU A 64 6.04 3.09 -5.93
C LEU A 64 7.22 3.96 -5.47
N GLY A 65 6.93 5.05 -4.76
CA GLY A 65 7.96 5.95 -4.29
C GLY A 65 8.47 6.91 -5.35
N LEU A 66 7.75 7.05 -6.47
CA LEU A 66 8.18 7.88 -7.58
C LEU A 66 7.71 9.32 -7.47
N LYS A 67 6.70 9.57 -6.64
CA LYS A 67 6.27 10.94 -6.37
C LYS A 67 5.48 10.99 -5.06
N GLU A 68 5.28 12.19 -4.54
CA GLU A 68 4.66 12.40 -3.23
C GLU A 68 3.15 12.56 -3.26
N TYR A 69 2.49 12.25 -4.28
CA TYR A 69 1.03 12.28 -4.47
C TYR A 69 0.72 12.44 -5.91
#